data_c3088e371316cbc63796ecbd18094cc4
#
_entry.id   c3088e371316cbc63796ecbd18094cc4
#
_cell.length_a   1.000
_cell.length_b   1.000
_cell.length_c   1.000
_cell.angle_alpha   90.00
_cell.angle_beta   90.00
_cell.angle_gamma   90.00
#
_symmetry.space_group_name_H-M   'P 1'
#
loop_
_entity.id
_entity.type
_entity.pdbx_description
1 polymer ?
#
loop_
_entity_poly.entity_id
_entity_poly.type
_entity_poly.pdbx_seq_one_letter_code
_entity_poly.pdbx_strand_id
1 'polypeptide(L)'
;MYLAVVLDAFSRRAIGWALDATLEAKLAVAALEMAFARRRPGPGLVHHSDQGVQYASHDYVALLESRHVRISMSRRSNPWDNATCESFMKTLKCEEVYRSEYRNLAEARARIGEFLEEIYNRKRLHSSLGYCPPAEFERLQSSRPMLVAAVAQEAR
;
A
#
# COMPACT_ATOMS: atom_id res chain seq x y z
N MET A 1 17.39 0.86 1.71
CA MET A 1 16.34 0.13 1.00
C MET A 1 15.05 0.91 1.03
N TYR A 2 14.21 0.73 0.02
CA TYR A 2 12.96 1.48 -0.17
C TYR A 2 11.81 0.51 -0.36
N LEU A 3 10.66 0.84 0.22
CA LEU A 3 9.43 0.06 0.12
C LEU A 3 8.34 0.93 -0.52
N ALA A 4 7.69 0.43 -1.55
CA ALA A 4 6.42 0.96 -2.04
C ALA A 4 5.29 0.04 -1.57
N VAL A 5 4.18 0.62 -1.12
CA VAL A 5 3.00 -0.13 -0.67
C VAL A 5 1.74 0.50 -1.23
N VAL A 6 0.81 -0.34 -1.63
CA VAL A 6 -0.55 0.04 -2.03
C VAL A 6 -1.52 -0.49 -0.99
N LEU A 7 -2.27 0.42 -0.37
CA LEU A 7 -3.27 0.10 0.64
C LEU A 7 -4.68 0.23 0.07
N ASP A 8 -5.54 -0.69 0.43
CA ASP A 8 -6.98 -0.53 0.26
C ASP A 8 -7.50 0.42 1.35
N ALA A 9 -8.01 1.59 0.95
CA ALA A 9 -8.44 2.62 1.89
C ALA A 9 -9.67 2.21 2.73
N PHE A 10 -10.49 1.30 2.22
CA PHE A 10 -11.66 0.80 2.92
C PHE A 10 -11.29 -0.22 4.00
N SER A 11 -10.49 -1.23 3.62
CA SER A 11 -10.13 -2.34 4.51
C SER A 11 -8.78 -2.15 5.22
N ARG A 12 -8.02 -1.13 4.87
CA ARG A 12 -6.64 -0.91 5.35
C ARG A 12 -5.65 -2.01 4.94
N ARG A 13 -6.07 -2.94 4.10
CA ARG A 13 -5.25 -4.06 3.66
C ARG A 13 -4.12 -3.62 2.76
N ALA A 14 -2.91 -4.11 3.02
CA ALA A 14 -1.79 -4.00 2.09
C ALA A 14 -2.02 -4.97 0.93
N ILE A 15 -2.38 -4.44 -0.26
CA ILE A 15 -2.78 -5.22 -1.43
C ILE A 15 -1.67 -5.34 -2.48
N GLY A 16 -0.68 -4.46 -2.42
CA GLY A 16 0.50 -4.53 -3.27
C GLY A 16 1.70 -3.91 -2.57
N TRP A 17 2.88 -4.47 -2.79
CA TRP A 17 4.12 -3.94 -2.23
C TRP A 17 5.32 -4.40 -3.04
N ALA A 18 6.38 -3.60 -2.99
CA ALA A 18 7.69 -3.95 -3.58
C ALA A 18 8.81 -3.34 -2.73
N LEU A 19 9.93 -4.03 -2.63
CA LEU A 19 11.13 -3.60 -1.89
C LEU A 19 12.33 -3.61 -2.83
N ASP A 20 13.11 -2.52 -2.84
CA ASP A 20 14.34 -2.42 -3.64
C ASP A 20 15.43 -1.65 -2.89
N ALA A 21 16.67 -1.77 -3.39
CA ALA A 21 17.82 -1.01 -2.92
C ALA A 21 17.77 0.45 -3.37
N THR A 22 17.08 0.74 -4.47
CA THR A 22 16.98 2.07 -5.10
C THR A 22 15.55 2.59 -5.12
N LEU A 23 15.41 3.91 -5.06
CA LEU A 23 14.12 4.59 -5.20
C LEU A 23 13.92 4.98 -6.67
N GLU A 24 13.50 4.04 -7.48
CA GLU A 24 13.15 4.28 -8.87
C GLU A 24 11.64 4.12 -9.09
N ALA A 25 11.10 4.74 -10.14
CA ALA A 25 9.68 4.64 -10.49
C ALA A 25 9.21 3.19 -10.65
N LYS A 26 10.09 2.29 -11.14
CA LYS A 26 9.82 0.84 -11.26
C LYS A 26 9.39 0.19 -9.94
N LEU A 27 9.86 0.70 -8.79
CA LEU A 27 9.47 0.19 -7.49
C LEU A 27 7.97 0.42 -7.22
N ALA A 28 7.49 1.63 -7.48
CA ALA A 28 6.09 1.97 -7.33
C ALA A 28 5.21 1.22 -8.35
N VAL A 29 5.69 1.09 -9.60
CA VAL A 29 5.02 0.30 -10.65
C VAL A 29 4.85 -1.15 -10.23
N ALA A 30 5.91 -1.79 -9.71
CA ALA A 30 5.85 -3.19 -9.26
C ALA A 30 4.83 -3.39 -8.11
N ALA A 31 4.76 -2.46 -7.15
CA ALA A 31 3.76 -2.51 -6.09
C ALA A 31 2.33 -2.37 -6.65
N LEU A 32 2.13 -1.47 -7.62
CA LEU A 32 0.85 -1.25 -8.27
C LEU A 32 0.41 -2.45 -9.13
N GLU A 33 1.33 -3.07 -9.87
CA GLU A 33 1.07 -4.30 -10.63
C GLU A 33 0.63 -5.46 -9.72
N MET A 34 1.30 -5.65 -8.59
CA MET A 34 0.88 -6.63 -7.58
C MET A 34 -0.52 -6.33 -7.06
N ALA A 35 -0.85 -5.07 -6.78
CA ALA A 35 -2.17 -4.67 -6.34
C ALA A 35 -3.24 -5.00 -7.39
N PHE A 36 -3.01 -4.71 -8.66
CA PHE A 36 -3.92 -5.04 -9.76
C PHE A 36 -4.05 -6.55 -10.01
N ALA A 37 -3.01 -7.32 -9.80
CA ALA A 37 -3.06 -8.78 -9.90
C ALA A 37 -3.96 -9.38 -8.81
N ARG A 38 -3.94 -8.81 -7.62
CA ARG A 38 -4.75 -9.27 -6.46
C ARG A 38 -6.17 -8.71 -6.45
N ARG A 39 -6.33 -7.49 -6.95
CA ARG A 39 -7.59 -6.77 -7.04
C ARG A 39 -7.88 -6.49 -8.51
N ARG A 40 -8.98 -6.95 -9.03
CA ARG A 40 -9.45 -6.62 -10.37
C ARG A 40 -10.50 -5.52 -10.25
N PRO A 41 -10.10 -4.27 -10.04
CA PRO A 41 -11.05 -3.20 -9.79
C PRO A 41 -11.93 -2.97 -11.01
N GLY A 42 -13.20 -2.71 -10.74
CA GLY A 42 -14.12 -2.20 -11.74
C GLY A 42 -13.80 -0.75 -12.12
N PRO A 43 -14.50 -0.21 -13.14
CA PRO A 43 -14.35 1.18 -13.54
C PRO A 43 -14.74 2.13 -12.40
N GLY A 44 -14.06 3.27 -12.32
CA GLY A 44 -14.35 4.30 -11.32
C GLY A 44 -13.50 4.22 -10.04
N LEU A 45 -12.57 3.26 -9.94
CA LEU A 45 -11.58 3.28 -8.87
C LEU A 45 -10.82 4.60 -8.88
N VAL A 46 -10.60 5.16 -7.68
CA VAL A 46 -9.72 6.31 -7.47
C VAL A 46 -8.44 5.82 -6.79
N HIS A 47 -7.30 6.07 -7.44
CA HIS A 47 -5.98 5.88 -6.85
C HIS A 47 -5.49 7.20 -6.29
N HIS A 48 -5.15 7.23 -5.00
CA HIS A 48 -4.62 8.41 -4.33
C HIS A 48 -3.16 8.18 -3.95
N SER A 49 -2.28 9.16 -4.25
CA SER A 49 -0.88 9.15 -3.88
C SER A 49 -0.44 10.53 -3.37
N ASP A 50 0.74 10.60 -2.76
CA ASP A 50 1.42 11.87 -2.54
C ASP A 50 2.00 12.42 -3.88
N GLN A 51 2.67 13.57 -3.82
CA GLN A 51 3.30 14.21 -4.99
C GLN A 51 4.73 13.71 -5.24
N GLY A 52 5.08 12.51 -4.79
CA GLY A 52 6.39 11.93 -5.08
C GLY A 52 6.63 11.77 -6.58
N VAL A 53 7.86 12.06 -7.03
CA VAL A 53 8.22 12.00 -8.46
C VAL A 53 7.98 10.64 -9.09
N GLN A 54 8.08 9.56 -8.32
CA GLN A 54 7.81 8.19 -8.76
C GLN A 54 6.35 7.97 -9.19
N TYR A 55 5.40 8.67 -8.55
CA TYR A 55 3.96 8.58 -8.86
C TYR A 55 3.54 9.47 -10.02
N ALA A 56 4.36 10.46 -10.37
CA ALA A 56 4.20 11.30 -11.55
C ALA A 56 4.95 10.73 -12.77
N SER A 57 5.64 9.59 -12.64
CA SER A 57 6.35 8.98 -13.75
C SER A 57 5.39 8.51 -14.84
N HIS A 58 5.83 8.59 -16.10
CA HIS A 58 5.04 8.18 -17.26
C HIS A 58 4.52 6.74 -17.12
N ASP A 59 5.38 5.80 -16.73
CA ASP A 59 5.02 4.38 -16.64
C ASP A 59 3.95 4.14 -15.56
N TYR A 60 4.04 4.84 -14.42
CA TYR A 60 3.07 4.73 -13.34
C TYR A 60 1.70 5.26 -13.75
N VAL A 61 1.69 6.44 -14.37
CA VAL A 61 0.46 7.07 -14.88
C VAL A 61 -0.17 6.23 -15.99
N ALA A 62 0.64 5.77 -16.96
CA ALA A 62 0.16 4.93 -18.06
C ALA A 62 -0.46 3.61 -17.56
N LEU A 63 0.11 3.01 -16.52
CA LEU A 63 -0.46 1.80 -15.91
C LEU A 63 -1.84 2.07 -15.30
N LEU A 64 -2.01 3.17 -14.56
CA LEU A 64 -3.31 3.58 -13.99
C LEU A 64 -4.35 3.86 -15.08
N GLU A 65 -3.96 4.61 -16.11
CA GLU A 65 -4.84 4.96 -17.24
C GLU A 65 -5.27 3.72 -18.03
N SER A 66 -4.35 2.77 -18.26
CA SER A 66 -4.65 1.49 -18.93
C SER A 66 -5.71 0.65 -18.19
N ARG A 67 -5.88 0.90 -16.90
CA ARG A 67 -6.89 0.24 -16.05
C ARG A 67 -8.11 1.13 -15.78
N HIS A 68 -8.23 2.27 -16.46
CA HIS A 68 -9.31 3.24 -16.28
C HIS A 68 -9.47 3.73 -14.83
N VAL A 69 -8.35 3.84 -14.12
CA VAL A 69 -8.29 4.32 -12.74
C VAL A 69 -8.15 5.83 -12.73
N ARG A 70 -8.95 6.49 -11.92
CA ARG A 70 -8.85 7.95 -11.73
C ARG A 70 -7.69 8.27 -10.80
N ILE A 71 -6.82 9.19 -11.22
CA ILE A 71 -5.67 9.63 -10.44
C ILE A 71 -6.06 10.79 -9.55
N SER A 72 -5.71 10.70 -8.28
CA SER A 72 -5.82 11.76 -7.28
C SER A 72 -4.49 11.90 -6.57
N MET A 73 -4.05 13.12 -6.32
CA MET A 73 -2.81 13.39 -5.59
C MET A 73 -3.10 14.28 -4.38
N SER A 74 -2.37 14.04 -3.30
CA SER A 74 -2.43 14.86 -2.09
C SER A 74 -2.13 16.32 -2.43
N ARG A 75 -2.82 17.24 -1.77
CA ARG A 75 -2.49 18.66 -1.86
C ARG A 75 -1.13 18.92 -1.23
N ARG A 76 -0.38 19.85 -1.80
CA ARG A 76 0.93 20.22 -1.27
C ARG A 76 0.81 20.69 0.19
N SER A 77 1.65 20.14 1.04
CA SER A 77 1.69 20.48 2.48
C SER A 77 0.39 20.18 3.26
N ASN A 78 -0.41 19.21 2.81
CA ASN A 78 -1.58 18.75 3.56
C ASN A 78 -1.37 17.32 4.11
N PRO A 79 -0.95 17.17 5.37
CA PRO A 79 -0.69 15.86 5.97
C PRO A 79 -1.96 14.99 6.12
N TRP A 80 -3.13 15.60 6.18
CA TRP A 80 -4.39 14.85 6.32
C TRP A 80 -4.70 13.99 5.10
N ASP A 81 -4.24 14.42 3.91
CA ASP A 81 -4.49 13.70 2.68
C ASP A 81 -3.73 12.36 2.63
N ASN A 82 -2.68 12.18 3.47
CA ASN A 82 -1.83 10.98 3.50
C ASN A 82 -1.77 10.26 4.87
N ALA A 83 -2.58 10.67 5.82
CA ALA A 83 -2.55 10.19 7.21
C ALA A 83 -2.64 8.65 7.34
N THR A 84 -3.37 7.99 6.43
CA THR A 84 -3.49 6.52 6.42
C THR A 84 -2.16 5.85 6.13
N CYS A 85 -1.40 6.35 5.16
CA CYS A 85 -0.09 5.82 4.82
C CYS A 85 0.96 6.11 5.88
N GLU A 86 0.93 7.30 6.43
CA GLU A 86 1.83 7.65 7.55
C GLU A 86 1.61 6.72 8.75
N SER A 87 0.35 6.47 9.09
CA SER A 87 -0.01 5.52 10.16
C SER A 87 0.45 4.10 9.85
N PHE A 88 0.26 3.65 8.61
CA PHE A 88 0.76 2.35 8.16
C PHE A 88 2.28 2.26 8.26
N MET A 89 3.00 3.25 7.73
CA MET A 89 4.47 3.27 7.75
C MET A 89 5.02 3.30 9.17
N LYS A 90 4.38 4.05 10.09
CA LYS A 90 4.72 4.02 11.51
C LYS A 90 4.55 2.63 12.10
N THR A 91 3.45 1.95 11.81
CA THR A 91 3.18 0.58 12.25
C THR A 91 4.25 -0.38 11.76
N LEU A 92 4.54 -0.40 10.46
CA LEU A 92 5.57 -1.25 9.86
C LEU A 92 6.95 -1.01 10.49
N LYS A 93 7.34 0.26 10.66
CA LYS A 93 8.63 0.61 11.28
C LYS A 93 8.70 0.13 12.72
N CYS A 94 7.69 0.39 13.52
CA CYS A 94 7.71 0.04 14.95
C CYS A 94 7.55 -1.46 15.21
N GLU A 95 6.75 -2.16 14.40
CA GLU A 95 6.40 -3.56 14.68
C GLU A 95 7.31 -4.55 13.94
N GLU A 96 7.98 -4.17 12.85
CA GLU A 96 8.88 -5.04 12.10
C GLU A 96 10.28 -4.42 11.93
N VAL A 97 10.41 -3.26 11.26
CA VAL A 97 11.72 -2.75 10.80
C VAL A 97 12.68 -2.46 11.95
N TYR A 98 12.22 -1.78 13.02
CA TYR A 98 13.06 -1.43 14.17
C TYR A 98 13.34 -2.61 15.11
N ARG A 99 12.65 -3.73 14.92
CA ARG A 99 12.83 -4.96 15.71
C ARG A 99 13.67 -6.00 14.98
N SER A 100 14.08 -5.72 13.75
CA SER A 100 14.72 -6.69 12.87
C SER A 100 16.04 -6.15 12.33
N GLU A 101 17.06 -7.00 12.33
CA GLU A 101 18.29 -6.78 11.58
C GLU A 101 18.25 -7.67 10.34
N TYR A 102 18.37 -7.05 9.16
CA TYR A 102 18.34 -7.76 7.88
C TYR A 102 19.76 -7.87 7.33
N ARG A 103 20.22 -9.08 7.08
CA ARG A 103 21.56 -9.34 6.51
C ARG A 103 21.69 -8.88 5.06
N ASN A 104 20.59 -8.87 4.32
CA ASN A 104 20.55 -8.47 2.92
C ASN A 104 19.12 -8.13 2.47
N LEU A 105 18.99 -7.61 1.25
CA LEU A 105 17.70 -7.23 0.66
C LEU A 105 16.72 -8.41 0.52
N ALA A 106 17.23 -9.61 0.24
CA ALA A 106 16.39 -10.79 0.08
C ALA A 106 15.73 -11.20 1.41
N GLU A 107 16.50 -11.17 2.52
CA GLU A 107 15.96 -11.41 3.85
C GLU A 107 14.96 -10.32 4.27
N ALA A 108 15.29 -9.05 4.02
CA ALA A 108 14.36 -7.95 4.29
C ALA A 108 13.05 -8.12 3.53
N ARG A 109 13.12 -8.51 2.25
CA ARG A 109 11.94 -8.77 1.42
C ARG A 109 11.10 -9.92 1.96
N ALA A 110 11.72 -11.01 2.38
CA ALA A 110 11.02 -12.16 2.94
C ALA A 110 10.30 -11.79 4.24
N ARG A 111 10.99 -11.13 5.18
CA ARG A 111 10.44 -10.79 6.49
C ARG A 111 9.39 -9.69 6.43
N ILE A 112 9.64 -8.63 5.66
CA ILE A 112 8.64 -7.57 5.45
C ILE A 112 7.42 -8.17 4.74
N GLY A 113 7.61 -9.04 3.75
CA GLY A 113 6.52 -9.75 3.09
C GLY A 113 5.69 -10.58 4.06
N GLU A 114 6.33 -11.38 4.91
CA GLU A 114 5.65 -12.15 5.96
C GLU A 114 4.88 -11.24 6.92
N PHE A 115 5.50 -10.14 7.37
CA PHE A 115 4.82 -9.17 8.21
C PHE A 115 3.56 -8.60 7.53
N LEU A 116 3.66 -8.18 6.28
CA LEU A 116 2.53 -7.59 5.55
C LEU A 116 1.40 -8.59 5.32
N GLU A 117 1.74 -9.81 4.90
CA GLU A 117 0.74 -10.80 4.51
C GLU A 117 0.11 -11.51 5.72
N GLU A 118 0.93 -11.93 6.69
CA GLU A 118 0.45 -12.77 7.80
C GLU A 118 0.15 -11.96 9.06
N ILE A 119 0.97 -10.96 9.38
CA ILE A 119 0.78 -10.17 10.61
C ILE A 119 -0.18 -9.03 10.35
N TYR A 120 0.18 -8.10 9.47
CA TYR A 120 -0.58 -6.87 9.24
C TYR A 120 -1.97 -7.17 8.66
N ASN A 121 -2.04 -7.97 7.61
CA ASN A 121 -3.30 -8.24 6.91
C ASN A 121 -4.22 -9.23 7.64
N ARG A 122 -3.66 -10.23 8.37
CA ARG A 122 -4.47 -11.35 8.92
C ARG A 122 -4.60 -11.38 10.44
N LYS A 123 -3.67 -10.78 11.17
CA LYS A 123 -3.64 -10.89 12.64
C LYS A 123 -3.78 -9.56 13.36
N ARG A 124 -3.22 -8.49 12.78
CA ARG A 124 -3.19 -7.19 13.42
C ARG A 124 -4.58 -6.59 13.51
N LEU A 125 -4.98 -6.25 14.75
CA LEU A 125 -6.25 -5.59 15.01
C LEU A 125 -6.16 -4.09 14.70
N HIS A 126 -7.14 -3.56 13.99
CA HIS A 126 -7.23 -2.15 13.64
C HIS A 126 -8.43 -1.50 14.31
N SER A 127 -8.21 -0.48 15.13
CA SER A 127 -9.28 0.23 15.82
C SER A 127 -10.29 0.85 14.85
N SER A 128 -9.81 1.37 13.70
CA SER A 128 -10.66 1.93 12.65
C SER A 128 -11.56 0.89 11.94
N LEU A 129 -11.28 -0.39 12.13
CA LEU A 129 -12.05 -1.52 11.58
C LEU A 129 -12.85 -2.26 12.67
N GLY A 130 -13.08 -1.63 13.82
CA GLY A 130 -13.74 -2.28 14.96
C GLY A 130 -12.90 -3.38 15.60
N TYR A 131 -11.58 -3.17 15.67
CA TYR A 131 -10.61 -4.15 16.19
C TYR A 131 -10.63 -5.48 15.44
N CYS A 132 -10.72 -5.40 14.12
CA CYS A 132 -10.71 -6.53 13.22
C CYS A 132 -9.46 -6.46 12.31
N PRO A 133 -8.84 -7.59 11.95
CA PRO A 133 -7.81 -7.61 10.93
C PRO A 133 -8.36 -7.25 9.55
N PRO A 134 -7.57 -6.61 8.67
CA PRO A 134 -8.00 -6.24 7.32
C PRO A 134 -8.65 -7.36 6.52
N ALA A 135 -8.05 -8.54 6.50
CA ALA A 135 -8.58 -9.69 5.74
C ALA A 135 -9.91 -10.21 6.30
N GLU A 136 -10.07 -10.20 7.62
CA GLU A 136 -11.32 -10.59 8.27
C GLU A 136 -12.40 -9.53 8.03
N PHE A 137 -12.05 -8.26 8.14
CA PHE A 137 -12.96 -7.16 7.84
C PHE A 137 -13.52 -7.27 6.42
N GLU A 138 -12.69 -7.53 5.41
CA GLU A 138 -13.15 -7.75 4.04
C GLU A 138 -14.11 -8.92 3.93
N ARG A 139 -13.80 -10.05 4.57
CA ARG A 139 -14.67 -11.23 4.57
C ARG A 139 -16.06 -10.92 5.16
N LEU A 140 -16.11 -10.14 6.24
CA LEU A 140 -17.37 -9.73 6.88
C LEU A 140 -18.15 -8.71 6.04
N GLN A 141 -17.46 -7.91 5.22
CA GLN A 141 -18.06 -6.88 4.37
C GLN A 141 -18.31 -7.34 2.92
N SER A 142 -17.96 -8.57 2.55
CA SER A 142 -18.06 -9.09 1.17
C SER A 142 -19.48 -9.12 0.58
N SER A 143 -20.48 -8.77 1.38
CA SER A 143 -21.88 -8.56 0.93
C SER A 143 -22.20 -7.10 0.54
N ARG A 144 -21.24 -6.15 0.60
CA ARG A 144 -21.44 -4.74 0.24
C ARG A 144 -20.52 -4.33 -0.91
N PRO A 145 -21.01 -3.54 -1.91
CA PRO A 145 -20.15 -3.02 -2.97
C PRO A 145 -19.09 -2.07 -2.40
N MET A 146 -17.83 -2.27 -2.76
CA MET A 146 -16.67 -1.55 -2.19
C MET A 146 -16.23 -0.38 -3.05
N LEU A 147 -15.94 0.74 -2.39
CA LEU A 147 -15.12 1.85 -2.91
C LEU A 147 -13.67 1.60 -2.46
N VAL A 148 -12.71 1.58 -3.40
CA VAL A 148 -11.29 1.32 -3.12
C VAL A 148 -10.47 2.57 -3.47
N ALA A 149 -9.68 3.04 -2.52
CA ALA A 149 -8.62 4.02 -2.75
C ALA A 149 -7.25 3.40 -2.40
N ALA A 150 -6.26 3.58 -3.26
CA ALA A 150 -4.91 3.09 -3.04
C ALA A 150 -3.96 4.25 -2.69
N VAL A 151 -3.07 4.04 -1.74
CA VAL A 151 -2.07 5.03 -1.32
C VAL A 151 -0.71 4.35 -1.22
N ALA A 152 0.33 4.99 -1.75
CA ALA A 152 1.68 4.47 -1.70
C ALA A 152 2.65 5.46 -1.04
N GLN A 153 3.55 4.98 -0.20
CA GLN A 153 4.59 5.79 0.43
C GLN A 153 5.90 5.03 0.65
N GLU A 154 6.97 5.78 0.73
CA GLU A 154 8.35 5.35 0.84
C GLU A 154 8.75 4.96 2.28
N ALA A 155 9.51 3.87 2.44
CA ALA A 155 10.15 3.50 3.70
C ALA A 155 11.64 3.83 3.67
N ARG A 156 12.08 4.73 4.54
CA ARG A 156 13.49 4.97 4.85
C ARG A 156 13.90 4.18 6.07
#